data_b5c12177131213beba6a8fd67341b8b5
#
_entry.id   b5c12177131213beba6a8fd67341b8b5
#
_cell.length_a   1.000
_cell.length_b   1.000
_cell.length_c   1.000
_cell.angle_alpha   90.00
_cell.angle_beta   90.00
_cell.angle_gamma   90.00
#
_symmetry.space_group_name_H-M   'P 1'
#
loop_
_entity.id
_entity.type
_entity.pdbx_description
1 polymer ?
#
loop_
_entity_poly.entity_id
_entity_poly.type
_entity_poly.pdbx_seq_one_letter_code
_entity_poly.pdbx_strand_id
1 'polypeptide(L)'
;MIKNFFTCGLLGWCLEILYTAACSLKNHDIRLKGNTSLWMFPIYGLAAFLKPLTVLLKGKPLFLRGTVYTICIFVTEFVTGEFLKKRHACPWNYEDAPLNIHGVIRLDYAPFWFGTGLLYEFLLSRSSKNAAKPPRLSSPNPGDVS
;
A
#
# COMPACT_ATOMS: atom_id res chain seq x y z
N MET A 1 13.08 8.19 -0.05
CA MET A 1 12.01 7.75 -0.95
C MET A 1 12.12 6.27 -1.31
N ILE A 2 13.26 5.81 -1.79
CA ILE A 2 13.49 4.41 -2.21
C ILE A 2 13.11 3.40 -1.12
N LYS A 3 13.59 3.60 0.13
CA LYS A 3 13.23 2.72 1.25
C LYS A 3 11.71 2.60 1.46
N ASN A 4 10.99 3.72 1.38
CA ASN A 4 9.53 3.70 1.53
C ASN A 4 8.85 2.97 0.38
N PHE A 5 9.36 3.12 -0.86
CA PHE A 5 8.86 2.39 -2.02
C PHE A 5 8.96 0.88 -1.83
N PHE A 6 10.13 0.37 -1.43
CA PHE A 6 10.30 -1.05 -1.16
C PHE A 6 9.44 -1.52 0.01
N THR A 7 9.35 -0.74 1.10
CA THR A 7 8.51 -1.09 2.26
C THR A 7 7.04 -1.17 1.88
N CYS A 8 6.51 -0.18 1.14
CA CYS A 8 5.13 -0.17 0.69
C CYS A 8 4.85 -1.31 -0.31
N GLY A 9 5.78 -1.55 -1.25
CA GLY A 9 5.66 -2.62 -2.23
C GLY A 9 5.61 -4.00 -1.58
N LEU A 10 6.51 -4.30 -0.66
CA LEU A 10 6.53 -5.56 0.08
C LEU A 10 5.27 -5.74 0.94
N LEU A 11 4.86 -4.69 1.66
CA LEU A 11 3.65 -4.77 2.47
C LEU A 11 2.41 -5.04 1.62
N GLY A 12 2.22 -4.27 0.54
CA GLY A 12 1.09 -4.46 -0.35
C GLY A 12 1.06 -5.85 -0.96
N TRP A 13 2.22 -6.36 -1.36
CA TRP A 13 2.37 -7.72 -1.86
C TRP A 13 1.95 -8.79 -0.83
N CYS A 14 2.43 -8.63 0.43
CA CYS A 14 2.03 -9.52 1.51
C CYS A 14 0.53 -9.46 1.79
N LEU A 15 -0.06 -8.26 1.81
CA LEU A 15 -1.50 -8.08 2.01
C LEU A 15 -2.31 -8.74 0.90
N GLU A 16 -1.88 -8.62 -0.35
CA GLU A 16 -2.54 -9.27 -1.48
C GLU A 16 -2.48 -10.78 -1.41
N ILE A 17 -1.32 -11.35 -1.08
CA ILE A 17 -1.18 -12.79 -0.89
C ILE A 17 -2.12 -13.29 0.22
N LEU A 18 -2.18 -12.58 1.36
CA LEU A 18 -3.08 -12.92 2.46
C LEU A 18 -4.55 -12.79 2.05
N TYR A 19 -4.90 -11.73 1.32
CA TYR A 19 -6.27 -11.52 0.83
C TYR A 19 -6.69 -12.61 -0.14
N THR A 20 -5.86 -12.93 -1.15
CA THR A 20 -6.17 -13.96 -2.14
C THR A 20 -6.21 -15.36 -1.51
N ALA A 21 -5.36 -15.62 -0.51
CA ALA A 21 -5.42 -16.86 0.28
C ALA A 21 -6.72 -16.95 1.09
N ALA A 22 -7.18 -15.85 1.71
CA ALA A 22 -8.47 -15.82 2.39
C ALA A 22 -9.65 -16.03 1.44
N CYS A 23 -9.57 -15.50 0.21
CA CYS A 23 -10.56 -15.77 -0.84
C CYS A 23 -10.59 -17.25 -1.25
N SER A 24 -9.44 -17.93 -1.29
CA SER A 24 -9.37 -19.40 -1.53
C SER A 24 -10.15 -20.18 -0.47
N LEU A 25 -10.07 -19.75 0.81
CA LEU A 25 -10.84 -20.37 1.89
C LEU A 25 -12.35 -20.22 1.68
N LYS A 26 -12.80 -19.05 1.21
CA LYS A 26 -14.21 -18.82 0.85
C LYS A 26 -14.71 -19.79 -0.23
N ASN A 27 -13.82 -20.21 -1.13
CA ASN A 27 -14.08 -21.20 -2.17
C ASN A 27 -13.83 -22.64 -1.72
N HIS A 28 -13.78 -22.90 -0.40
CA HIS A 28 -13.52 -24.21 0.21
C HIS A 28 -12.15 -24.83 -0.15
N ASP A 29 -11.18 -24.06 -0.66
CA ASP A 29 -9.81 -24.54 -0.85
C ASP A 29 -8.98 -24.32 0.41
N ILE A 30 -8.86 -25.36 1.23
CA ILE A 30 -8.09 -25.35 2.49
C ILE A 30 -6.57 -25.23 2.26
N ARG A 31 -6.10 -25.29 1.01
CA ARG A 31 -4.67 -25.12 0.69
C ARG A 31 -4.22 -23.67 0.84
N LEU A 32 -5.17 -22.71 1.00
CA LEU A 32 -4.93 -21.28 1.21
C LEU A 32 -3.93 -20.69 0.20
N LYS A 33 -4.08 -21.05 -1.06
CA LYS A 33 -3.20 -20.54 -2.12
C LYS A 33 -3.41 -19.06 -2.30
N GLY A 34 -2.37 -18.26 -1.98
CA GLY A 34 -2.31 -16.86 -2.31
C GLY A 34 -1.68 -16.63 -3.68
N ASN A 35 -2.28 -15.76 -4.47
CA ASN A 35 -1.79 -15.38 -5.79
C ASN A 35 -1.47 -13.89 -5.83
N THR A 36 -0.37 -13.54 -6.47
CA THR A 36 -0.01 -12.15 -6.78
C THR A 36 0.81 -12.12 -8.07
N SER A 37 1.02 -10.95 -8.64
CA SER A 37 1.86 -10.72 -9.80
C SER A 37 3.08 -9.89 -9.44
N LEU A 38 4.17 -10.04 -10.18
CA LEU A 38 5.36 -9.22 -10.03
C LEU A 38 5.06 -7.72 -10.29
N TRP A 39 4.11 -7.43 -11.16
CA TRP A 39 3.63 -6.07 -11.43
C TRP A 39 3.02 -5.38 -10.22
N MET A 40 2.45 -6.14 -9.29
CA MET A 40 1.81 -5.58 -8.10
C MET A 40 2.83 -4.95 -7.14
N PHE A 41 4.07 -5.46 -7.13
CA PHE A 41 5.12 -4.88 -6.29
C PHE A 41 5.40 -3.40 -6.57
N PRO A 42 5.74 -2.98 -7.82
CA PRO A 42 5.93 -1.56 -8.11
C PRO A 42 4.64 -0.75 -7.94
N ILE A 43 3.46 -1.30 -8.25
CA ILE A 43 2.17 -0.62 -8.09
C ILE A 43 1.94 -0.28 -6.62
N TYR A 44 2.08 -1.24 -5.70
CA TYR A 44 2.00 -0.96 -4.26
C TYR A 44 3.12 -0.05 -3.77
N GLY A 45 4.30 -0.12 -4.37
CA GLY A 45 5.41 0.79 -4.11
C GLY A 45 5.07 2.25 -4.36
N LEU A 46 4.18 2.54 -5.32
CA LEU A 46 3.70 3.91 -5.60
C LEU A 46 3.01 4.54 -4.38
N ALA A 47 2.52 3.76 -3.42
CA ALA A 47 1.99 4.30 -2.16
C ALA A 47 3.03 5.15 -1.39
N ALA A 48 4.33 5.00 -1.66
CA ALA A 48 5.36 5.87 -1.11
C ALA A 48 5.18 7.35 -1.51
N PHE A 49 4.54 7.62 -2.64
CA PHE A 49 4.20 8.97 -3.09
C PHE A 49 3.07 9.62 -2.29
N LEU A 50 2.34 8.85 -1.47
CA LEU A 50 1.37 9.41 -0.52
C LEU A 50 2.06 10.17 0.64
N LYS A 51 3.37 10.03 0.83
CA LYS A 51 4.10 10.66 1.93
C LYS A 51 3.87 12.18 2.05
N PRO A 52 3.99 13.02 1.01
CA PRO A 52 3.69 14.44 1.13
C PRO A 52 2.22 14.69 1.52
N LEU A 53 1.31 13.86 1.04
CA LEU A 53 -0.11 13.96 1.35
C LEU A 53 -0.39 13.63 2.82
N THR A 54 0.36 12.67 3.43
CA THR A 54 0.23 12.36 4.86
C THR A 54 0.63 13.54 5.75
N VAL A 55 1.57 14.37 5.29
CA VAL A 55 1.98 15.59 6.00
C VAL A 55 0.90 16.67 5.87
N LEU A 56 0.36 16.87 4.66
CA LEU A 56 -0.68 17.86 4.37
C LEU A 56 -1.98 17.59 5.12
N LEU A 57 -2.35 16.31 5.22
CA LEU A 57 -3.58 15.86 5.87
C LEU A 57 -3.43 15.66 7.39
N LYS A 58 -2.25 15.95 7.96
CA LYS A 58 -2.01 15.82 9.39
C LYS A 58 -2.98 16.71 10.18
N GLY A 59 -3.65 16.11 11.18
CA GLY A 59 -4.64 16.79 12.02
C GLY A 59 -6.04 16.91 11.40
N LYS A 60 -6.25 16.45 10.17
CA LYS A 60 -7.59 16.38 9.57
C LYS A 60 -8.37 15.17 10.08
N PRO A 61 -9.72 15.19 10.03
CA PRO A 61 -10.56 14.07 10.45
C PRO A 61 -10.19 12.77 9.72
N LEU A 62 -10.29 11.65 10.42
CA LEU A 62 -9.95 10.31 9.91
C LEU A 62 -10.68 10.01 8.59
N PHE A 63 -11.97 10.35 8.53
CA PHE A 63 -12.80 10.11 7.36
C PHE A 63 -12.27 10.83 6.12
N LEU A 64 -11.92 12.12 6.25
CA LEU A 64 -11.36 12.90 5.15
C LEU A 64 -10.04 12.29 4.65
N ARG A 65 -9.14 11.92 5.58
CA ARG A 65 -7.85 11.31 5.25
C ARG A 65 -8.04 10.00 4.49
N GLY A 66 -8.83 9.08 5.05
CA GLY A 66 -9.12 7.81 4.42
C GLY A 66 -9.76 7.94 3.04
N THR A 67 -10.72 8.86 2.88
CA THR A 67 -11.35 9.13 1.58
C THR A 67 -10.35 9.64 0.54
N VAL A 68 -9.49 10.59 0.91
CA VAL A 68 -8.46 11.11 -0.01
C VAL A 68 -7.50 9.99 -0.42
N TYR A 69 -7.04 9.14 0.51
CA TYR A 69 -6.18 8.00 0.17
C TYR A 69 -6.88 6.99 -0.72
N THR A 70 -8.15 6.70 -0.48
CA THR A 70 -8.96 5.82 -1.34
C THR A 70 -9.00 6.34 -2.76
N ILE A 71 -9.26 7.63 -2.95
CA ILE A 71 -9.27 8.26 -4.28
C ILE A 71 -7.90 8.14 -4.94
N CYS A 72 -6.81 8.41 -4.22
CA CYS A 72 -5.45 8.27 -4.76
C CYS A 72 -5.15 6.83 -5.17
N ILE A 73 -5.60 5.84 -4.39
CA ILE A 73 -5.42 4.42 -4.73
C ILE A 73 -6.22 4.07 -5.98
N PHE A 74 -7.49 4.46 -6.08
CA PHE A 74 -8.30 4.22 -7.28
C PHE A 74 -7.72 4.87 -8.53
N VAL A 75 -7.22 6.11 -8.42
CA VAL A 75 -6.55 6.78 -9.56
C VAL A 75 -5.29 6.00 -9.98
N THR A 76 -4.50 5.56 -9.02
CA THR A 76 -3.29 4.76 -9.30
C THR A 76 -3.66 3.43 -9.95
N GLU A 77 -4.65 2.71 -9.40
CA GLU A 77 -5.16 1.44 -9.91
C GLU A 77 -5.70 1.60 -11.34
N PHE A 78 -6.47 2.67 -11.59
CA PHE A 78 -7.01 2.97 -12.91
C PHE A 78 -5.90 3.23 -13.94
N VAL A 79 -4.97 4.15 -13.64
CA VAL A 79 -3.89 4.52 -14.57
C VAL A 79 -2.97 3.33 -14.85
N THR A 80 -2.56 2.60 -13.83
CA THR A 80 -1.69 1.42 -14.00
C THR A 80 -2.42 0.27 -14.66
N GLY A 81 -3.70 0.03 -14.32
CA GLY A 81 -4.54 -0.99 -14.92
C GLY A 81 -4.78 -0.74 -16.41
N GLU A 82 -5.17 0.47 -16.80
CA GLU A 82 -5.34 0.85 -18.22
C GLU A 82 -4.03 0.71 -19.00
N PHE A 83 -2.91 1.14 -18.41
CA PHE A 83 -1.59 1.01 -19.04
C PHE A 83 -1.22 -0.46 -19.28
N LEU A 84 -1.40 -1.32 -18.28
CA LEU A 84 -1.11 -2.75 -18.37
C LEU A 84 -2.11 -3.49 -19.26
N LYS A 85 -3.39 -3.12 -19.23
CA LYS A 85 -4.45 -3.70 -20.08
C LYS A 85 -4.14 -3.48 -21.56
N LYS A 86 -3.71 -2.26 -21.95
CA LYS A 86 -3.28 -1.96 -23.32
C LYS A 86 -2.08 -2.81 -23.79
N ARG A 87 -1.32 -3.37 -22.88
CA ARG A 87 -0.15 -4.23 -23.15
C ARG A 87 -0.42 -5.73 -22.91
N HIS A 88 -1.68 -6.10 -22.65
CA HIS A 88 -2.07 -7.47 -22.32
C HIS A 88 -1.31 -8.05 -21.11
N ALA A 89 -0.89 -7.18 -20.19
CA ALA A 89 -0.07 -7.51 -19.02
C ALA A 89 -0.76 -7.22 -17.68
N CYS A 90 -2.05 -6.83 -17.68
CA CYS A 90 -2.79 -6.56 -16.46
C CYS A 90 -3.06 -7.87 -15.70
N PRO A 91 -2.57 -8.02 -14.45
CA PRO A 91 -2.72 -9.26 -13.71
C PRO A 91 -4.08 -9.43 -13.04
N TRP A 92 -4.94 -8.41 -13.10
CA TRP A 92 -6.31 -8.48 -12.60
C TRP A 92 -7.32 -8.12 -13.68
N ASN A 93 -8.53 -8.65 -13.54
CA ASN A 93 -9.68 -8.30 -14.37
C ASN A 93 -10.94 -8.30 -13.51
N TYR A 94 -11.67 -7.18 -13.54
CA TYR A 94 -12.92 -7.00 -12.79
C TYR A 94 -14.14 -6.87 -13.70
N GLU A 95 -14.07 -7.26 -14.97
CA GLU A 95 -15.17 -7.11 -15.94
C GLU A 95 -16.47 -7.77 -15.47
N ASP A 96 -16.37 -8.89 -14.74
CA ASP A 96 -17.51 -9.60 -14.18
C ASP A 96 -18.08 -8.97 -12.89
N ALA A 97 -17.42 -7.96 -12.32
CA ALA A 97 -17.87 -7.34 -11.08
C ALA A 97 -18.95 -6.27 -11.35
N PRO A 98 -20.02 -6.20 -10.54
CA PRO A 98 -21.17 -5.30 -10.81
C PRO A 98 -20.83 -3.81 -10.72
N LEU A 99 -19.82 -3.43 -9.93
CA LEU A 99 -19.40 -2.04 -9.73
C LEU A 99 -17.99 -1.81 -10.27
N ASN A 100 -17.68 -2.41 -11.43
CA ASN A 100 -16.40 -2.17 -12.08
C ASN A 100 -16.41 -0.94 -12.97
N ILE A 101 -15.25 -0.34 -13.18
CA ILE A 101 -15.01 0.71 -14.19
C ILE A 101 -13.88 0.19 -15.11
N HIS A 102 -14.20 0.05 -16.39
CA HIS A 102 -13.30 -0.48 -17.43
C HIS A 102 -12.67 -1.85 -17.11
N GLY A 103 -13.25 -2.61 -16.15
CA GLY A 103 -12.68 -3.87 -15.68
C GLY A 103 -11.36 -3.73 -14.90
N VAL A 104 -10.91 -2.49 -14.63
CA VAL A 104 -9.62 -2.23 -13.95
C VAL A 104 -9.77 -1.76 -12.51
N ILE A 105 -10.91 -1.19 -12.11
CA ILE A 105 -11.22 -0.88 -10.71
C ILE A 105 -12.58 -1.43 -10.29
N ARG A 106 -12.74 -1.65 -8.98
CA ARG A 106 -13.98 -2.09 -8.34
C ARG A 106 -14.33 -1.13 -7.21
N LEU A 107 -15.47 -0.43 -7.33
CA LEU A 107 -15.90 0.56 -6.34
C LEU A 107 -16.30 -0.05 -4.99
N ASP A 108 -16.73 -1.31 -4.97
CA ASP A 108 -17.05 -2.05 -3.74
C ASP A 108 -15.80 -2.36 -2.90
N TYR A 109 -14.59 -2.14 -3.42
CA TYR A 109 -13.34 -2.21 -2.66
C TYR A 109 -13.01 -0.91 -1.91
N ALA A 110 -13.82 0.15 -2.03
CA ALA A 110 -13.58 1.42 -1.35
C ALA A 110 -13.34 1.28 0.18
N PRO A 111 -14.10 0.48 0.96
CA PRO A 111 -13.82 0.28 2.38
C PRO A 111 -12.45 -0.38 2.64
N PHE A 112 -12.05 -1.32 1.78
CA PHE A 112 -10.74 -1.97 1.86
C PHE A 112 -9.61 -0.98 1.56
N TRP A 113 -9.73 -0.18 0.49
CA TRP A 113 -8.76 0.85 0.15
C TRP A 113 -8.70 1.97 1.18
N PHE A 114 -9.82 2.28 1.85
CA PHE A 114 -9.86 3.21 2.97
C PHE A 114 -8.96 2.74 4.12
N GLY A 115 -9.11 1.50 4.55
CA GLY A 115 -8.26 0.90 5.59
C GLY A 115 -6.79 0.80 5.17
N THR A 116 -6.54 0.36 3.94
CA THR A 116 -5.19 0.24 3.37
C THR A 116 -4.50 1.60 3.25
N GLY A 117 -5.22 2.64 2.84
CA GLY A 117 -4.69 4.00 2.77
C GLY A 117 -4.24 4.53 4.14
N LEU A 118 -5.03 4.31 5.19
CA LEU A 118 -4.68 4.67 6.56
C LEU A 118 -3.49 3.84 7.09
N LEU A 119 -3.39 2.58 6.70
CA LEU A 119 -2.23 1.74 7.05
C LEU A 119 -0.94 2.28 6.41
N TYR A 120 -0.97 2.66 5.14
CA TYR A 120 0.17 3.30 4.49
C TYR A 120 0.53 4.64 5.15
N GLU A 121 -0.45 5.47 5.52
CA GLU A 121 -0.20 6.69 6.28
C GLU A 121 0.57 6.40 7.58
N PHE A 122 0.11 5.43 8.35
CA PHE A 122 0.76 5.04 9.61
C PHE A 122 2.22 4.63 9.40
N LEU A 123 2.50 3.81 8.39
CA LEU A 123 3.85 3.34 8.07
C LEU A 123 4.76 4.48 7.62
N LEU A 124 4.28 5.32 6.72
CA LEU A 124 5.03 6.45 6.18
C LEU A 124 5.32 7.50 7.26
N SER A 125 4.40 7.70 8.19
CA SER A 125 4.57 8.61 9.33
C SER A 125 5.61 8.10 10.32
N ARG A 126 5.66 6.78 10.57
CA ARG A 126 6.70 6.16 11.42
C ARG A 126 8.09 6.25 10.80
N SER A 127 8.19 6.01 9.50
CA SER A 127 9.46 6.12 8.77
C SER A 127 10.06 7.53 8.86
N SER A 128 9.22 8.56 8.89
CA SER A 128 9.65 9.96 9.06
C SER A 128 10.22 10.23 10.46
N LYS A 129 9.58 9.71 11.49
CA LYS A 129 10.04 9.89 12.90
C LYS A 129 11.38 9.20 13.16
N ASN A 130 11.61 8.02 12.58
CA ASN A 130 12.86 7.29 12.73
C ASN A 130 14.04 7.97 12.00
N ALA A 131 13.76 8.66 10.89
CA ALA A 131 14.79 9.42 10.16
C ALA A 131 15.19 10.73 10.87
N ALA A 132 14.32 11.27 11.73
CA ALA A 132 14.57 12.50 12.49
C ALA A 132 15.24 12.27 13.85
N LYS A 133 15.49 11.00 14.27
CA LYS A 133 16.16 10.72 15.53
C LYS A 133 17.67 10.85 15.34
N PRO A 134 18.36 11.78 16.04
CA PRO A 134 19.80 11.91 15.93
C PRO A 134 20.50 10.61 16.35
N PRO A 135 21.67 10.27 15.78
CA PRO A 135 22.44 9.12 16.20
C PRO A 135 22.71 9.24 17.71
N ARG A 136 22.46 8.18 18.46
CA ARG A 136 22.89 8.12 19.86
C ARG A 136 24.40 8.27 19.86
N LEU A 137 24.89 9.40 20.30
CA LEU A 137 26.30 9.54 20.70
C LEU A 137 26.53 8.49 21.79
N SER A 138 27.36 7.50 21.50
CA SER A 138 27.90 6.61 22.52
C SER A 138 28.56 7.49 23.59
N SER A 139 28.06 7.45 24.81
CA SER A 139 28.73 8.09 25.95
C SER A 139 30.17 7.58 26.00
N PRO A 140 31.17 8.46 26.19
CA PRO A 140 32.55 8.01 26.39
C PRO A 140 32.58 7.05 27.57
N ASN A 141 33.30 5.93 27.39
CA ASN A 141 33.47 4.94 28.43
C ASN A 141 34.25 5.60 29.60
N PRO A 142 33.79 5.54 30.87
CA PRO A 142 34.47 6.19 32.00
C PRO A 142 35.88 5.64 32.27
N GLY A 143 36.35 4.67 31.48
CA GLY A 143 37.64 4.01 31.64
C GLY A 143 38.84 4.59 30.88
N ASP A 144 38.63 5.62 30.01
CA ASP A 144 39.72 6.18 29.18
C ASP A 144 40.35 7.46 29.79
N VAL A 145 40.23 7.67 31.10
CA VAL A 145 40.93 8.73 31.83
C VAL A 145 41.83 8.10 32.89
N SER A 146 42.98 7.67 32.47
CA SER A 146 44.14 7.40 33.36
C SER A 146 45.41 7.77 32.63
#